data_d76d018b2b3420cd66de9030b7f43971
#
_entry.id   d76d018b2b3420cd66de9030b7f43971
#
_cell.length_a   1.000
_cell.length_b   1.000
_cell.length_c   1.000
_cell.angle_alpha   90.00
_cell.angle_beta   90.00
_cell.angle_gamma   90.00
#
_symmetry.space_group_name_H-M   'P 1'
#
loop_
_entity.id
_entity.type
_entity.pdbx_description
1 polymer ?
#
loop_
_entity_poly.entity_id
_entity_poly.type
_entity_poly.pdbx_seq_one_letter_code
_entity_poly.pdbx_strand_id
1 'polypeptide(L)'
;MEKGEALKDASKKTERIIESLSPHELKILPYLEEQIVDICKKTNLDKVSVLRALEYLQNKEIVKLSYTKKKIIEIGVNGALYRKKGLPERRLLNLLNEKRIVALQDAQKQASLSDDEFKAAIGVLKKKALIDLKNGKLILNANKIEITKKMLEEIFLDSLPLEYDSLADEQRFVLKLLENRKNILEVREESLIEIHLTELGEKLMKL
;
A
#
# COMPACT_ATOMS: atom_id res chain seq x y z
N MET A 1 50.15 -21.97 -19.36
CA MET A 1 50.67 -21.29 -18.15
C MET A 1 49.87 -20.06 -17.77
N GLU A 2 49.30 -19.29 -18.69
CA GLU A 2 48.55 -18.04 -18.41
C GLU A 2 47.26 -18.18 -17.56
N LYS A 3 46.52 -19.31 -17.70
CA LYS A 3 45.28 -19.53 -16.90
C LYS A 3 45.54 -19.70 -15.39
N GLY A 4 46.70 -20.20 -15.00
CA GLY A 4 47.03 -20.43 -13.60
C GLY A 4 47.46 -19.14 -12.86
N GLU A 5 48.09 -18.22 -13.58
CA GLU A 5 48.47 -16.92 -13.02
C GLU A 5 47.26 -15.98 -12.87
N ALA A 6 46.38 -15.95 -13.85
CA ALA A 6 45.14 -15.16 -13.79
C ALA A 6 44.23 -15.59 -12.64
N LEU A 7 44.11 -16.90 -12.34
CA LEU A 7 43.36 -17.43 -11.21
C LEU A 7 43.97 -17.06 -9.85
N LYS A 8 45.30 -17.08 -9.73
CA LYS A 8 46.00 -16.66 -8.50
C LYS A 8 45.89 -15.16 -8.23
N ASP A 9 45.91 -14.38 -9.29
CA ASP A 9 45.78 -12.92 -9.17
C ASP A 9 44.37 -12.49 -8.82
N ALA A 10 43.35 -13.19 -9.36
CA ALA A 10 41.95 -13.03 -9.00
C ALA A 10 41.67 -13.42 -7.52
N SER A 11 42.32 -14.51 -7.02
CA SER A 11 42.18 -14.94 -5.62
C SER A 11 42.79 -13.89 -4.66
N LYS A 12 43.99 -13.40 -4.96
CA LYS A 12 44.65 -12.35 -4.15
C LYS A 12 43.85 -11.03 -4.13
N LYS A 13 43.21 -10.67 -5.24
CA LYS A 13 42.37 -9.47 -5.30
C LYS A 13 41.15 -9.64 -4.43
N THR A 14 40.52 -10.82 -4.43
CA THR A 14 39.35 -11.14 -3.61
C THR A 14 39.71 -11.12 -2.11
N GLU A 15 40.85 -11.69 -1.72
CA GLU A 15 41.32 -11.66 -0.33
C GLU A 15 41.55 -10.23 0.17
N ARG A 16 42.19 -9.37 -0.60
CA ARG A 16 42.40 -7.96 -0.24
C ARG A 16 41.10 -7.19 -0.08
N ILE A 17 40.09 -7.51 -0.88
CA ILE A 17 38.76 -6.89 -0.76
C ILE A 17 38.11 -7.31 0.55
N ILE A 18 38.11 -8.60 0.89
CA ILE A 18 37.58 -9.11 2.16
C ILE A 18 38.27 -8.45 3.36
N GLU A 19 39.61 -8.34 3.34
CA GLU A 19 40.36 -7.66 4.40
C GLU A 19 40.03 -6.15 4.53
N SER A 20 39.53 -5.54 3.46
CA SER A 20 39.09 -4.13 3.48
C SER A 20 37.69 -3.91 3.98
N LEU A 21 36.89 -5.00 4.21
CA LEU A 21 35.51 -4.89 4.65
C LEU A 21 35.45 -4.56 6.15
N SER A 22 34.60 -3.62 6.48
CA SER A 22 34.28 -3.31 7.87
C SER A 22 33.46 -4.43 8.54
N PRO A 23 33.40 -4.48 9.88
CA PRO A 23 32.58 -5.47 10.57
C PRO A 23 31.11 -5.51 10.16
N HIS A 24 30.51 -4.35 9.83
CA HIS A 24 29.12 -4.29 9.36
C HIS A 24 28.97 -4.83 7.94
N GLU A 25 29.89 -4.52 7.03
CA GLU A 25 29.91 -5.06 5.67
C GLU A 25 30.05 -6.58 5.68
N LEU A 26 30.99 -7.11 6.47
CA LEU A 26 31.16 -8.56 6.65
C LEU A 26 29.90 -9.23 7.20
N LYS A 27 29.21 -8.56 8.12
CA LYS A 27 28.02 -9.09 8.77
C LYS A 27 26.82 -9.19 7.83
N ILE A 28 26.66 -8.25 6.88
CA ILE A 28 25.57 -8.26 5.91
C ILE A 28 25.89 -9.05 4.64
N LEU A 29 27.16 -9.29 4.35
CA LEU A 29 27.60 -9.94 3.12
C LEU A 29 26.86 -11.25 2.80
N PRO A 30 26.62 -12.19 3.76
CA PRO A 30 25.93 -13.45 3.50
C PRO A 30 24.45 -13.30 3.14
N TYR A 31 23.87 -12.11 3.30
CA TYR A 31 22.43 -11.85 3.18
C TYR A 31 22.08 -10.86 2.08
N LEU A 32 23.02 -10.55 1.16
CA LEU A 32 22.83 -9.52 0.12
C LEU A 32 21.72 -9.84 -0.90
N GLU A 33 21.26 -11.08 -0.98
CA GLU A 33 20.13 -11.49 -1.83
C GLU A 33 18.77 -11.31 -1.13
N GLU A 34 18.78 -10.89 0.13
CA GLU A 34 17.57 -10.75 0.92
C GLU A 34 17.08 -9.30 0.94
N GLN A 35 15.86 -9.12 1.42
CA GLN A 35 15.32 -7.79 1.64
C GLN A 35 15.96 -7.13 2.86
N ILE A 36 16.10 -5.80 2.83
CA ILE A 36 16.74 -5.02 3.91
C ILE A 36 16.15 -5.35 5.30
N VAL A 37 14.83 -5.56 5.37
CA VAL A 37 14.15 -5.90 6.63
C VAL A 37 14.66 -7.24 7.20
N ASP A 38 14.91 -8.22 6.33
CA ASP A 38 15.38 -9.54 6.75
C ASP A 38 16.89 -9.50 7.07
N ILE A 39 17.68 -8.70 6.33
CA ILE A 39 19.06 -8.41 6.69
C ILE A 39 19.14 -7.80 8.10
N CYS A 40 18.30 -6.82 8.42
CA CYS A 40 18.25 -6.22 9.75
C CYS A 40 17.99 -7.26 10.84
N LYS A 41 16.99 -8.14 10.64
CA LYS A 41 16.63 -9.19 11.59
C LYS A 41 17.76 -10.19 11.82
N LYS A 42 18.37 -10.69 10.72
CA LYS A 42 19.41 -11.72 10.79
C LYS A 42 20.74 -11.22 11.35
N THR A 43 21.05 -9.96 11.06
CA THR A 43 22.31 -9.33 11.50
C THR A 43 22.19 -8.62 12.84
N ASN A 44 20.98 -8.39 13.32
CA ASN A 44 20.67 -7.54 14.49
C ASN A 44 21.29 -6.12 14.35
N LEU A 45 21.29 -5.58 13.13
CA LEU A 45 21.67 -4.21 12.82
C LEU A 45 20.40 -3.38 12.57
N ASP A 46 20.45 -2.10 12.94
CA ASP A 46 19.39 -1.17 12.56
C ASP A 46 19.44 -0.84 11.05
N LYS A 47 18.31 -0.35 10.54
CA LYS A 47 18.18 -0.04 9.09
C LYS A 47 19.22 0.95 8.59
N VAL A 48 19.62 1.93 9.38
CA VAL A 48 20.59 2.95 9.00
C VAL A 48 21.98 2.33 8.85
N SER A 49 22.37 1.45 9.79
CA SER A 49 23.63 0.72 9.74
C SER A 49 23.71 -0.22 8.54
N VAL A 50 22.62 -0.93 8.22
CA VAL A 50 22.54 -1.78 7.02
C VAL A 50 22.67 -0.96 5.76
N LEU A 51 21.95 0.16 5.64
CA LEU A 51 22.02 1.03 4.45
C LEU A 51 23.42 1.59 4.23
N ARG A 52 24.08 2.07 5.27
CA ARG A 52 25.48 2.54 5.19
C ARG A 52 26.44 1.44 4.75
N ALA A 53 26.29 0.25 5.29
CA ALA A 53 27.13 -0.87 4.88
C ALA A 53 26.89 -1.23 3.40
N LEU A 54 25.65 -1.20 2.91
CA LEU A 54 25.32 -1.40 1.50
C LEU A 54 25.92 -0.32 0.60
N GLU A 55 25.90 0.96 1.01
CA GLU A 55 26.54 2.06 0.28
C GLU A 55 28.07 1.85 0.17
N TYR A 56 28.72 1.40 1.24
CA TYR A 56 30.14 1.07 1.20
C TYR A 56 30.44 -0.14 0.31
N LEU A 57 29.59 -1.17 0.32
CA LEU A 57 29.72 -2.30 -0.61
C LEU A 57 29.49 -1.87 -2.06
N GLN A 58 28.61 -0.91 -2.32
CA GLN A 58 28.43 -0.33 -3.65
C GLN A 58 29.69 0.43 -4.10
N ASN A 59 30.31 1.22 -3.21
CA ASN A 59 31.55 1.94 -3.52
C ASN A 59 32.73 0.99 -3.81
N LYS A 60 32.67 -0.24 -3.29
CA LYS A 60 33.61 -1.31 -3.57
C LYS A 60 33.22 -2.20 -4.76
N GLU A 61 32.17 -1.81 -5.49
CA GLU A 61 31.64 -2.52 -6.65
C GLU A 61 31.17 -3.96 -6.36
N ILE A 62 30.83 -4.26 -5.10
CA ILE A 62 30.34 -5.58 -4.68
C ILE A 62 28.85 -5.70 -4.98
N VAL A 63 28.10 -4.61 -4.77
CA VAL A 63 26.68 -4.52 -5.10
C VAL A 63 26.39 -3.28 -5.93
N LYS A 64 25.25 -3.30 -6.63
CA LYS A 64 24.64 -2.13 -7.25
C LYS A 64 23.28 -1.93 -6.60
N LEU A 65 23.02 -0.73 -6.08
CA LEU A 65 21.75 -0.38 -5.47
C LEU A 65 20.88 0.34 -6.48
N SER A 66 19.63 -0.10 -6.63
CA SER A 66 18.61 0.64 -7.36
C SER A 66 17.52 1.14 -6.38
N TYR A 67 17.06 2.36 -6.62
CA TYR A 67 16.07 3.04 -5.78
C TYR A 67 14.78 3.17 -6.58
N THR A 68 13.73 2.50 -6.13
CA THR A 68 12.40 2.62 -6.71
C THR A 68 11.46 3.26 -5.70
N LYS A 69 10.54 4.09 -6.17
CA LYS A 69 9.49 4.68 -5.34
C LYS A 69 8.17 3.99 -5.68
N LYS A 70 7.53 3.49 -4.65
CA LYS A 70 6.17 2.96 -4.76
C LYS A 70 5.19 3.88 -4.06
N LYS A 71 4.02 4.05 -4.63
CA LYS A 71 2.90 4.74 -3.99
C LYS A 71 1.98 3.71 -3.38
N ILE A 72 1.77 3.83 -2.08
CA ILE A 72 0.88 2.96 -1.31
C ILE A 72 -0.36 3.78 -0.94
N ILE A 73 -1.52 3.25 -1.28
CA ILE A 73 -2.81 3.80 -0.88
C ILE A 73 -3.15 3.17 0.47
N GLU A 74 -3.31 4.02 1.46
CA GLU A 74 -3.69 3.64 2.81
C GLU A 74 -5.07 4.19 3.16
N ILE A 75 -5.67 3.62 4.20
CA ILE A 75 -6.94 4.11 4.69
C ILE A 75 -6.73 5.38 5.51
N GLY A 76 -7.42 6.46 5.14
CA GLY A 76 -7.41 7.70 5.91
C GLY A 76 -8.31 7.63 7.16
N VAL A 77 -8.27 8.67 7.96
CA VAL A 77 -9.00 8.73 9.25
C VAL A 77 -10.51 8.52 9.07
N ASN A 78 -11.12 9.21 8.10
CA ASN A 78 -12.54 9.03 7.80
C ASN A 78 -12.83 7.66 7.18
N GLY A 79 -11.91 7.15 6.34
CA GLY A 79 -12.02 5.82 5.78
C GLY A 79 -12.04 4.72 6.86
N ALA A 80 -11.16 4.83 7.86
CA ALA A 80 -11.14 3.91 9.00
C ALA A 80 -12.44 3.96 9.82
N LEU A 81 -12.99 5.17 10.01
CA LEU A 81 -14.30 5.34 10.66
C LEU A 81 -15.42 4.67 9.85
N TYR A 82 -15.43 4.88 8.53
CA TYR A 82 -16.45 4.32 7.65
C TYR A 82 -16.33 2.80 7.50
N ARG A 83 -15.12 2.26 7.50
CA ARG A 83 -14.92 0.80 7.54
C ARG A 83 -15.53 0.18 8.79
N LYS A 84 -15.49 0.89 9.93
CA LYS A 84 -16.05 0.42 11.20
C LYS A 84 -17.55 0.65 11.32
N LYS A 85 -18.05 1.83 10.91
CA LYS A 85 -19.46 2.25 11.12
C LYS A 85 -20.34 2.10 9.88
N GLY A 86 -19.76 1.77 8.73
CA GLY A 86 -20.39 1.82 7.41
C GLY A 86 -20.22 3.19 6.73
N LEU A 87 -20.09 3.14 5.41
CA LEU A 87 -20.10 4.34 4.56
C LEU A 87 -21.41 5.13 4.79
N PRO A 88 -21.40 6.47 4.59
CA PRO A 88 -22.63 7.28 4.64
C PRO A 88 -23.76 6.70 3.79
N GLU A 89 -23.46 6.23 2.58
CA GLU A 89 -24.41 5.58 1.68
C GLU A 89 -25.01 4.31 2.29
N ARG A 90 -24.19 3.49 2.93
CA ARG A 90 -24.63 2.26 3.60
C ARG A 90 -25.57 2.57 4.76
N ARG A 91 -25.22 3.57 5.56
CA ARG A 91 -26.02 3.98 6.73
C ARG A 91 -27.38 4.51 6.29
N LEU A 92 -27.43 5.34 5.24
CA LEU A 92 -28.69 5.85 4.68
C LEU A 92 -29.51 4.73 4.05
N LEU A 93 -28.86 3.80 3.33
CA LEU A 93 -29.54 2.65 2.72
C LEU A 93 -30.15 1.71 3.78
N ASN A 94 -29.44 1.48 4.88
CA ASN A 94 -29.93 0.67 5.99
C ASN A 94 -31.15 1.31 6.65
N LEU A 95 -31.15 2.64 6.89
CA LEU A 95 -32.30 3.37 7.39
C LEU A 95 -33.51 3.19 6.47
N LEU A 96 -33.31 3.33 5.16
CA LEU A 96 -34.38 3.18 4.19
C LEU A 96 -34.83 1.72 4.03
N ASN A 97 -33.96 0.76 4.29
CA ASN A 97 -34.35 -0.65 4.34
C ASN A 97 -35.35 -0.93 5.48
N GLU A 98 -35.17 -0.29 6.62
CA GLU A 98 -36.07 -0.43 7.77
C GLU A 98 -37.40 0.30 7.55
N LYS A 99 -37.34 1.54 7.05
CA LYS A 99 -38.51 2.46 7.03
C LYS A 99 -39.18 2.60 5.66
N ARG A 100 -38.53 2.15 4.58
CA ARG A 100 -38.97 2.26 3.18
C ARG A 100 -39.08 3.70 2.63
N ILE A 101 -39.66 4.61 3.40
CA ILE A 101 -39.85 6.01 3.05
C ILE A 101 -39.55 6.85 4.27
N VAL A 102 -38.70 7.89 4.09
CA VAL A 102 -38.32 8.84 5.16
C VAL A 102 -38.36 10.25 4.61
N ALA A 103 -38.86 11.20 5.40
CA ALA A 103 -38.80 12.62 5.04
C ALA A 103 -37.33 13.07 4.94
N LEU A 104 -37.00 13.87 3.91
CA LEU A 104 -35.65 14.32 3.66
C LEU A 104 -35.03 15.03 4.87
N GLN A 105 -35.80 15.87 5.54
CA GLN A 105 -35.39 16.63 6.74
C GLN A 105 -35.06 15.74 7.94
N ASP A 106 -35.63 14.54 8.04
CA ASP A 106 -35.43 13.62 9.16
C ASP A 106 -34.37 12.55 8.86
N ALA A 107 -34.19 12.23 7.59
CA ALA A 107 -33.31 11.15 7.15
C ALA A 107 -31.85 11.34 7.57
N GLN A 108 -31.34 12.56 7.49
CA GLN A 108 -29.98 12.90 7.88
C GLN A 108 -29.73 12.59 9.36
N LYS A 109 -30.61 13.09 10.24
CA LYS A 109 -30.49 12.90 11.69
C LYS A 109 -30.64 11.42 12.06
N GLN A 110 -31.60 10.73 11.46
CA GLN A 110 -31.88 9.32 11.74
C GLN A 110 -30.74 8.41 11.26
N ALA A 111 -30.09 8.73 10.13
CA ALA A 111 -28.91 8.02 9.67
C ALA A 111 -27.61 8.47 10.38
N SER A 112 -27.70 9.48 11.27
CA SER A 112 -26.56 10.08 11.98
C SER A 112 -25.47 10.59 11.05
N LEU A 113 -25.82 11.28 9.98
CA LEU A 113 -24.92 11.81 8.95
C LEU A 113 -24.70 13.31 9.14
N SER A 114 -23.48 13.78 8.84
CA SER A 114 -23.24 15.22 8.66
C SER A 114 -23.87 15.73 7.37
N ASP A 115 -23.94 17.05 7.18
CA ASP A 115 -24.50 17.65 5.97
C ASP A 115 -23.79 17.18 4.70
N ASP A 116 -22.46 17.13 4.72
CA ASP A 116 -21.65 16.72 3.58
C ASP A 116 -21.81 15.21 3.30
N GLU A 117 -21.80 14.39 4.36
CA GLU A 117 -22.05 12.96 4.25
C GLU A 117 -23.42 12.65 3.66
N PHE A 118 -24.44 13.39 4.11
CA PHE A 118 -25.81 13.19 3.66
C PHE A 118 -25.99 13.57 2.19
N LYS A 119 -25.45 14.71 1.77
CA LYS A 119 -25.47 15.13 0.35
C LYS A 119 -24.74 14.13 -0.53
N ALA A 120 -23.56 13.68 -0.12
CA ALA A 120 -22.79 12.68 -0.85
C ALA A 120 -23.54 11.35 -0.95
N ALA A 121 -24.12 10.86 0.16
CA ALA A 121 -24.87 9.61 0.20
C ALA A 121 -26.08 9.63 -0.73
N ILE A 122 -26.87 10.70 -0.71
CA ILE A 122 -28.01 10.86 -1.62
C ILE A 122 -27.54 10.86 -3.07
N GLY A 123 -26.48 11.62 -3.39
CA GLY A 123 -25.94 11.69 -4.75
C GLY A 123 -25.52 10.32 -5.28
N VAL A 124 -24.78 9.56 -4.49
CA VAL A 124 -24.31 8.22 -4.86
C VAL A 124 -25.47 7.22 -4.99
N LEU A 125 -26.36 7.17 -4.02
CA LEU A 125 -27.48 6.22 -4.03
C LEU A 125 -28.48 6.49 -5.15
N LYS A 126 -28.75 7.77 -5.48
CA LYS A 126 -29.54 8.16 -6.65
C LYS A 126 -28.87 7.76 -7.96
N LYS A 127 -27.57 8.01 -8.10
CA LYS A 127 -26.80 7.62 -9.29
C LYS A 127 -26.81 6.11 -9.52
N LYS A 128 -26.83 5.33 -8.44
CA LYS A 128 -26.96 3.87 -8.47
C LYS A 128 -28.42 3.38 -8.60
N ALA A 129 -29.40 4.30 -8.73
CA ALA A 129 -30.83 4.02 -8.77
C ALA A 129 -31.38 3.21 -7.56
N LEU A 130 -30.70 3.24 -6.43
CA LEU A 130 -31.08 2.53 -5.22
C LEU A 130 -32.14 3.29 -4.40
N ILE A 131 -32.24 4.60 -4.59
CA ILE A 131 -33.22 5.47 -3.95
C ILE A 131 -33.81 6.48 -4.93
N ASP A 132 -35.01 6.98 -4.61
CA ASP A 132 -35.65 8.09 -5.28
C ASP A 132 -35.93 9.25 -4.31
N LEU A 133 -36.02 10.47 -4.84
CA LEU A 133 -36.44 11.65 -4.07
C LEU A 133 -37.68 12.22 -4.74
N LYS A 134 -38.82 12.09 -4.06
CA LYS A 134 -40.14 12.58 -4.53
C LYS A 134 -40.86 13.30 -3.40
N ASN A 135 -41.39 14.48 -3.70
CA ASN A 135 -42.20 15.26 -2.75
C ASN A 135 -41.50 15.44 -1.36
N GLY A 136 -40.19 15.73 -1.33
CA GLY A 136 -39.44 15.90 -0.10
C GLY A 136 -39.23 14.62 0.72
N LYS A 137 -39.45 13.44 0.13
CA LYS A 137 -39.24 12.14 0.77
C LYS A 137 -38.22 11.31 -0.01
N LEU A 138 -37.34 10.62 0.73
CA LEU A 138 -36.47 9.58 0.21
C LEU A 138 -37.23 8.27 0.19
N ILE A 139 -37.21 7.58 -0.94
CA ILE A 139 -37.93 6.33 -1.19
C ILE A 139 -36.93 5.27 -1.59
N LEU A 140 -37.00 4.10 -0.96
CA LEU A 140 -36.14 2.95 -1.30
C LEU A 140 -36.64 2.30 -2.60
N ASN A 141 -35.76 2.22 -3.60
CA ASN A 141 -35.99 1.48 -4.85
C ASN A 141 -35.24 0.15 -4.88
N ALA A 142 -34.18 0.02 -4.07
CA ALA A 142 -33.34 -1.17 -4.02
C ALA A 142 -34.13 -2.41 -3.52
N ASN A 143 -33.85 -3.56 -4.13
CA ASN A 143 -34.32 -4.85 -3.65
C ASN A 143 -33.41 -5.40 -2.53
N LYS A 144 -33.82 -6.49 -1.88
CA LYS A 144 -33.11 -7.07 -0.76
C LYS A 144 -31.66 -7.50 -1.12
N ILE A 145 -31.46 -8.01 -2.33
CA ILE A 145 -30.11 -8.45 -2.79
C ILE A 145 -29.19 -7.25 -2.95
N GLU A 146 -29.67 -6.17 -3.57
CA GLU A 146 -28.90 -4.94 -3.74
C GLU A 146 -28.52 -4.29 -2.40
N ILE A 147 -29.42 -4.35 -1.43
CA ILE A 147 -29.16 -3.79 -0.08
C ILE A 147 -28.09 -4.60 0.65
N THR A 148 -28.14 -5.93 0.58
CA THR A 148 -27.22 -6.81 1.30
C THR A 148 -25.86 -6.93 0.64
N LYS A 149 -25.76 -6.68 -0.66
CA LYS A 149 -24.49 -6.72 -1.41
C LYS A 149 -23.55 -5.61 -0.94
N LYS A 150 -22.28 -5.97 -0.69
CA LYS A 150 -21.24 -4.96 -0.44
C LYS A 150 -21.07 -4.05 -1.66
N MET A 151 -20.96 -2.76 -1.42
CA MET A 151 -20.62 -1.79 -2.47
C MET A 151 -19.14 -1.91 -2.84
N LEU A 152 -18.77 -1.54 -4.06
CA LEU A 152 -17.38 -1.57 -4.53
C LEU A 152 -16.47 -0.72 -3.64
N GLU A 153 -16.98 0.42 -3.17
CA GLU A 153 -16.28 1.31 -2.24
C GLU A 153 -15.99 0.63 -0.89
N GLU A 154 -16.91 -0.19 -0.37
CA GLU A 154 -16.71 -0.95 0.86
C GLU A 154 -15.65 -2.04 0.66
N ILE A 155 -15.71 -2.76 -0.46
CA ILE A 155 -14.72 -3.80 -0.83
C ILE A 155 -13.33 -3.17 -0.98
N PHE A 156 -13.25 -2.00 -1.61
CA PHE A 156 -11.99 -1.28 -1.79
C PHE A 156 -11.38 -0.87 -0.44
N LEU A 157 -12.17 -0.28 0.45
CA LEU A 157 -11.69 0.11 1.79
C LEU A 157 -11.23 -1.10 2.62
N ASP A 158 -11.89 -2.24 2.47
CA ASP A 158 -11.50 -3.48 3.16
C ASP A 158 -10.19 -4.07 2.63
N SER A 159 -9.86 -3.83 1.37
CA SER A 159 -8.64 -4.33 0.72
C SER A 159 -7.38 -3.50 0.98
N LEU A 160 -7.51 -2.30 1.55
CA LEU A 160 -6.38 -1.42 1.84
C LEU A 160 -5.46 -1.99 2.96
N PRO A 161 -4.12 -1.80 2.89
CA PRO A 161 -3.39 -0.97 1.91
C PRO A 161 -3.17 -1.65 0.55
N LEU A 162 -3.07 -0.85 -0.53
CA LEU A 162 -2.83 -1.32 -1.89
C LEU A 162 -1.70 -0.52 -2.56
N GLU A 163 -0.91 -1.19 -3.39
CA GLU A 163 0.09 -0.52 -4.23
C GLU A 163 -0.60 0.14 -5.44
N TYR A 164 -0.37 1.43 -5.65
CA TYR A 164 -1.05 2.24 -6.66
C TYR A 164 -0.88 1.70 -8.09
N ASP A 165 0.35 1.26 -8.42
CA ASP A 165 0.67 0.82 -9.78
C ASP A 165 0.12 -0.59 -10.10
N SER A 166 -0.19 -1.38 -9.07
CA SER A 166 -0.75 -2.74 -9.21
C SER A 166 -2.27 -2.81 -9.12
N LEU A 167 -2.95 -1.65 -9.04
CA LEU A 167 -4.42 -1.62 -8.98
C LEU A 167 -5.06 -2.20 -10.23
N ALA A 168 -6.07 -3.06 -10.05
CA ALA A 168 -6.96 -3.48 -11.10
C ALA A 168 -7.86 -2.33 -11.60
N ASP A 169 -8.40 -2.43 -12.80
CA ASP A 169 -9.22 -1.37 -13.40
C ASP A 169 -10.43 -0.98 -12.54
N GLU A 170 -11.11 -1.95 -11.94
CA GLU A 170 -12.21 -1.71 -11.01
C GLU A 170 -11.75 -0.94 -9.77
N GLN A 171 -10.58 -1.27 -9.22
CA GLN A 171 -9.99 -0.57 -8.09
C GLN A 171 -9.58 0.87 -8.46
N ARG A 172 -9.05 1.09 -9.66
CA ARG A 172 -8.74 2.44 -10.19
C ARG A 172 -9.99 3.29 -10.32
N PHE A 173 -11.09 2.70 -10.78
CA PHE A 173 -12.38 3.39 -10.86
C PHE A 173 -12.86 3.81 -9.48
N VAL A 174 -12.84 2.91 -8.50
CA VAL A 174 -13.26 3.21 -7.11
C VAL A 174 -12.36 4.24 -6.46
N LEU A 175 -11.04 4.16 -6.69
CA LEU A 175 -10.08 5.15 -6.20
C LEU A 175 -10.49 6.57 -6.63
N LYS A 176 -10.82 6.77 -7.92
CA LYS A 176 -11.27 8.07 -8.45
C LYS A 176 -12.56 8.56 -7.80
N LEU A 177 -13.46 7.66 -7.38
CA LEU A 177 -14.69 8.04 -6.67
C LEU A 177 -14.40 8.50 -5.24
N LEU A 178 -13.38 7.92 -4.59
CA LEU A 178 -13.08 8.16 -3.18
C LEU A 178 -12.02 9.25 -2.95
N GLU A 179 -11.10 9.49 -3.90
CA GLU A 179 -9.99 10.43 -3.74
C GLU A 179 -10.43 11.88 -3.49
N ASN A 180 -11.60 12.27 -4.01
CA ASN A 180 -12.17 13.60 -3.80
C ASN A 180 -12.93 13.74 -2.47
N ARG A 181 -13.07 12.66 -1.71
CA ARG A 181 -13.76 12.64 -0.41
C ARG A 181 -12.73 12.83 0.71
N LYS A 182 -12.97 13.80 1.56
CA LYS A 182 -12.03 14.26 2.59
C LYS A 182 -11.57 13.12 3.52
N ASN A 183 -10.27 12.91 3.58
CA ASN A 183 -9.60 12.01 4.52
C ASN A 183 -10.10 10.53 4.50
N ILE A 184 -10.65 10.07 3.37
CA ILE A 184 -11.01 8.65 3.22
C ILE A 184 -9.79 7.84 2.88
N LEU A 185 -8.93 8.36 2.01
CA LEU A 185 -7.71 7.72 1.54
C LEU A 185 -6.51 8.62 1.81
N GLU A 186 -5.37 8.00 2.03
CA GLU A 186 -4.06 8.63 2.10
C GLU A 186 -3.12 7.94 1.11
N VAL A 187 -2.26 8.70 0.46
CA VAL A 187 -1.23 8.15 -0.43
C VAL A 187 0.13 8.41 0.19
N ARG A 188 0.86 7.34 0.48
CA ARG A 188 2.22 7.39 1.00
C ARG A 188 3.20 6.93 -0.07
N GLU A 189 4.31 7.65 -0.21
CA GLU A 189 5.44 7.17 -1.01
C GLU A 189 6.37 6.33 -0.13
N GLU A 190 6.70 5.14 -0.62
CA GLU A 190 7.66 4.25 0.00
C GLU A 190 8.86 4.06 -0.94
N SER A 191 10.05 4.33 -0.42
CA SER A 191 11.29 4.07 -1.15
C SER A 191 11.72 2.63 -0.89
N LEU A 192 11.80 1.86 -1.96
CA LEU A 192 12.37 0.52 -1.95
C LEU A 192 13.80 0.58 -2.50
N ILE A 193 14.68 -0.17 -1.87
CA ILE A 193 16.05 -0.34 -2.30
C ILE A 193 16.20 -1.80 -2.70
N GLU A 194 16.58 -2.02 -3.95
CA GLU A 194 16.89 -3.35 -4.48
C GLU A 194 18.40 -3.50 -4.56
N ILE A 195 18.88 -4.63 -4.08
CA ILE A 195 20.31 -4.98 -4.04
C ILE A 195 20.56 -5.93 -5.20
N HIS A 196 21.45 -5.53 -6.11
CA HIS A 196 21.90 -6.37 -7.22
C HIS A 196 23.37 -6.72 -7.00
N LEU A 197 23.67 -8.01 -6.95
CA LEU A 197 25.04 -8.48 -6.89
C LEU A 197 25.77 -8.16 -8.19
N THR A 198 27.02 -7.75 -8.07
CA THR A 198 27.96 -7.72 -9.20
C THR A 198 28.64 -9.09 -9.33
N GLU A 199 29.38 -9.33 -10.42
CA GLU A 199 30.21 -10.54 -10.56
C GLU A 199 31.17 -10.73 -9.38
N LEU A 200 31.68 -9.63 -8.82
CA LEU A 200 32.52 -9.64 -7.64
C LEU A 200 31.73 -10.03 -6.38
N GLY A 201 30.52 -9.49 -6.22
CA GLY A 201 29.64 -9.84 -5.12
C GLY A 201 29.26 -11.31 -5.12
N GLU A 202 28.88 -11.86 -6.28
CA GLU A 202 28.59 -13.30 -6.43
C GLU A 202 29.77 -14.22 -6.06
N LYS A 203 31.00 -13.78 -6.39
CA LYS A 203 32.21 -14.52 -6.01
C LYS A 203 32.45 -14.48 -4.50
N LEU A 204 32.25 -13.32 -3.88
CA LEU A 204 32.45 -13.13 -2.43
C LEU A 204 31.43 -13.92 -1.60
N MET A 205 30.18 -14.04 -2.06
CA MET A 205 29.14 -14.80 -1.36
C MET A 205 29.35 -16.34 -1.42
N LYS A 206 30.19 -16.83 -2.31
CA LYS A 206 30.51 -18.27 -2.46
C LYS A 206 31.72 -18.71 -1.64
N LEU A 207 32.37 -17.80 -0.95
CA LEU A 207 33.52 -18.06 -0.06
C LEU A 207 33.06 -18.31 1.37
#